data_c198560e6e79d66ac601b8dbb6b12c79
#
_entry.id   c198560e6e79d66ac601b8dbb6b12c79
#
_cell.length_a   1.000
_cell.length_b   1.000
_cell.length_c   1.000
_cell.angle_alpha   90.00
_cell.angle_beta   90.00
_cell.angle_gamma   90.00
#
_symmetry.space_group_name_H-M   'P 1'
#
loop_
_entity.id
_entity.type
_entity.pdbx_description
1 polymer ?
#
loop_
_entity_poly.entity_id
_entity_poly.type
_entity_poly.pdbx_seq_one_letter_code
_entity_poly.pdbx_strand_id
1 'polypeptide(L)'
;MEIIRNRYLSKLISKMNNGLVKIITGIRRCGKSYLLNQIFYRYLIKIGINKDHIIMISLDDLENEHLLDPYKLNEYVKSKIIDNGKYYVFIDEIQEVSNFVKVLNGWLKISNLDIYVTGSNSKFLSSDIITEFRGRGDQIHVFPLSFYEFFKATKLDFNESFKLFTIYGGMPFVALQKNELDKMDYLSNLYNEIYLKDIKERYKIKNDSNLMELLAILASNIGSLTNSYKLSNSFKSKNINISKNTLDSYLRILEDSFLINKSTRYDIKGKKYITTPYKYYFSDIGLRNARLGFRQIEENHIMENIIYNELIYRGFSVDIGVIEISEKNSNGSFVRKSIEIDFIVNKGNSKVYIQSSYHLPTEEKLNQEIRPFLNTKDFFKKIIIVHDDIKRKKDENGIITMSIKDFLLFEDLLWKE
;
A
#
# COMPACT_ATOMS: atom_id res chain seq x y z
N MET A 1 -10.77 -5.79 21.34
CA MET A 1 -11.36 -6.37 20.11
C MET A 1 -10.22 -6.79 19.20
N GLU A 2 -10.24 -7.99 18.65
CA GLU A 2 -9.17 -8.49 17.79
C GLU A 2 -9.52 -8.23 16.32
N ILE A 3 -8.59 -7.60 15.58
CA ILE A 3 -8.75 -7.42 14.15
C ILE A 3 -8.15 -8.63 13.45
N ILE A 4 -8.97 -9.32 12.67
CA ILE A 4 -8.58 -10.53 11.97
C ILE A 4 -7.79 -10.15 10.71
N ARG A 5 -6.56 -10.67 10.57
CA ARG A 5 -5.64 -10.43 9.44
C ARG A 5 -5.33 -11.76 8.71
N ASN A 6 -6.37 -12.52 8.37
CA ASN A 6 -6.25 -13.87 7.82
C ASN A 6 -5.33 -13.97 6.60
N ARG A 7 -5.39 -13.00 5.70
CA ARG A 7 -4.54 -12.97 4.50
C ARG A 7 -3.05 -12.99 4.85
N TYR A 8 -2.65 -12.21 5.85
CA TYR A 8 -1.25 -12.16 6.29
C TYR A 8 -0.87 -13.39 7.09
N LEU A 9 -1.76 -13.88 7.94
CA LEU A 9 -1.54 -15.13 8.66
C LEU A 9 -1.32 -16.29 7.67
N SER A 10 -2.16 -16.41 6.64
CA SER A 10 -1.99 -17.44 5.60
C SER A 10 -0.67 -17.29 4.85
N LYS A 11 -0.23 -16.04 4.55
CA LYS A 11 1.08 -15.79 3.95
C LYS A 11 2.25 -16.19 4.87
N LEU A 12 2.16 -15.91 6.18
CA LEU A 12 3.18 -16.33 7.15
C LEU A 12 3.25 -17.87 7.23
N ILE A 13 2.09 -18.53 7.31
CA ILE A 13 2.00 -20.01 7.34
C ILE A 13 2.61 -20.63 6.08
N SER A 14 2.29 -20.13 4.90
CA SER A 14 2.81 -20.67 3.63
C SER A 14 4.32 -20.51 3.46
N LYS A 15 4.92 -19.60 4.22
CA LYS A 15 6.37 -19.30 4.19
C LYS A 15 7.15 -19.90 5.37
N MET A 16 6.45 -20.58 6.29
CA MET A 16 7.11 -21.23 7.43
C MET A 16 8.16 -22.23 6.95
N ASN A 17 9.30 -22.24 7.63
CA ASN A 17 10.39 -23.21 7.42
C ASN A 17 10.92 -23.30 5.98
N ASN A 18 10.79 -22.24 5.19
CA ASN A 18 11.26 -22.20 3.80
C ASN A 18 12.77 -21.89 3.65
N GLY A 19 13.51 -21.76 4.77
CA GLY A 19 14.95 -21.49 4.78
C GLY A 19 15.33 -20.03 4.45
N LEU A 20 14.33 -19.10 4.39
CA LEU A 20 14.54 -17.70 4.13
C LEU A 20 14.20 -16.86 5.37
N VAL A 21 14.76 -15.65 5.47
CA VAL A 21 14.31 -14.65 6.46
C VAL A 21 12.98 -14.07 6.01
N LYS A 22 11.93 -14.18 6.82
CA LYS A 22 10.64 -13.52 6.58
C LYS A 22 10.73 -12.06 7.02
N ILE A 23 10.65 -11.16 6.05
CA ILE A 23 10.80 -9.71 6.24
C ILE A 23 9.42 -9.07 6.17
N ILE A 24 8.89 -8.66 7.32
CA ILE A 24 7.57 -8.04 7.44
C ILE A 24 7.76 -6.51 7.37
N THR A 25 7.29 -5.92 6.28
CA THR A 25 7.40 -4.48 6.01
C THR A 25 6.03 -3.83 5.98
N GLY A 26 5.99 -2.53 5.94
CA GLY A 26 4.77 -1.74 5.81
C GLY A 26 4.83 -0.45 6.61
N ILE A 27 3.88 0.42 6.35
CA ILE A 27 3.80 1.72 7.00
C ILE A 27 3.76 1.57 8.54
N ARG A 28 4.34 2.54 9.26
CA ARG A 28 4.35 2.51 10.74
C ARG A 28 2.91 2.47 11.27
N ARG A 29 2.67 1.72 12.37
CA ARG A 29 1.33 1.55 12.99
C ARG A 29 0.29 0.77 12.14
N CYS A 30 0.64 0.14 11.02
CA CYS A 30 -0.28 -0.72 10.25
C CYS A 30 -0.51 -2.12 10.87
N GLY A 31 0.15 -2.42 11.99
CA GLY A 31 -0.07 -3.67 12.75
C GLY A 31 0.93 -4.80 12.48
N LYS A 32 2.18 -4.50 12.04
CA LYS A 32 3.25 -5.49 11.82
C LYS A 32 3.58 -6.29 13.08
N SER A 33 3.93 -5.58 14.16
CA SER A 33 4.26 -6.18 15.47
C SER A 33 3.09 -6.98 16.01
N TYR A 34 1.86 -6.47 15.89
CA TYR A 34 0.66 -7.18 16.32
C TYR A 34 0.43 -8.48 15.52
N LEU A 35 0.63 -8.42 14.20
CA LEU A 35 0.53 -9.61 13.34
C LEU A 35 1.51 -10.69 13.76
N LEU A 36 2.76 -10.33 14.05
CA LEU A 36 3.81 -11.28 14.40
C LEU A 36 3.67 -11.75 15.86
N ASN A 37 3.62 -10.81 16.81
CA ASN A 37 3.72 -11.09 18.25
C ASN A 37 2.40 -11.53 18.87
N GLN A 38 1.24 -11.34 18.19
CA GLN A 38 -0.06 -11.76 18.72
C GLN A 38 -0.70 -12.81 17.79
N ILE A 39 -0.93 -12.50 16.51
CA ILE A 39 -1.71 -13.38 15.64
C ILE A 39 -0.90 -14.63 15.27
N PHE A 40 0.34 -14.46 14.79
CA PHE A 40 1.17 -15.58 14.38
C PHE A 40 1.69 -16.37 15.57
N TYR A 41 2.07 -15.70 16.68
CA TYR A 41 2.41 -16.35 17.93
C TYR A 41 1.31 -17.32 18.41
N ARG A 42 0.05 -16.84 18.47
CA ARG A 42 -1.08 -17.69 18.87
C ARG A 42 -1.30 -18.86 17.93
N TYR A 43 -1.06 -18.65 16.64
CA TYR A 43 -1.13 -19.74 15.67
C TYR A 43 -0.07 -20.82 15.97
N LEU A 44 1.18 -20.43 16.24
CA LEU A 44 2.25 -21.38 16.60
C LEU A 44 1.91 -22.18 17.86
N ILE A 45 1.43 -21.51 18.90
CA ILE A 45 0.97 -22.19 20.13
C ILE A 45 -0.17 -23.16 19.82
N LYS A 46 -1.14 -22.75 18.98
CA LYS A 46 -2.28 -23.59 18.60
C LYS A 46 -1.86 -24.88 17.86
N ILE A 47 -0.80 -24.84 17.06
CA ILE A 47 -0.27 -26.02 16.37
C ILE A 47 0.72 -26.83 17.21
N GLY A 48 0.88 -26.50 18.51
CA GLY A 48 1.66 -27.28 19.48
C GLY A 48 3.12 -26.89 19.61
N ILE A 49 3.55 -25.73 19.08
CA ILE A 49 4.92 -25.24 19.31
C ILE A 49 5.07 -24.80 20.77
N ASN A 50 6.13 -25.31 21.43
CA ASN A 50 6.45 -24.92 22.81
C ASN A 50 6.81 -23.42 22.87
N LYS A 51 6.36 -22.75 23.93
CA LYS A 51 6.67 -21.31 24.17
C LYS A 51 8.18 -21.06 24.22
N ASP A 52 8.95 -21.95 24.81
CA ASP A 52 10.40 -21.83 24.94
C ASP A 52 11.13 -21.91 23.57
N HIS A 53 10.43 -22.38 22.53
CA HIS A 53 10.93 -22.43 21.15
C HIS A 53 10.51 -21.18 20.33
N ILE A 54 9.89 -20.18 20.97
CA ILE A 54 9.51 -18.92 20.33
C ILE A 54 10.28 -17.79 21.02
N ILE A 55 11.30 -17.26 20.35
CA ILE A 55 12.16 -16.18 20.84
C ILE A 55 11.62 -14.87 20.28
N MET A 56 11.18 -13.96 21.16
CA MET A 56 10.58 -12.69 20.79
C MET A 56 11.42 -11.54 21.36
N ILE A 57 11.84 -10.61 20.51
CA ILE A 57 12.66 -9.46 20.88
C ILE A 57 12.10 -8.21 20.20
N SER A 58 11.74 -7.20 21.00
CA SER A 58 11.39 -5.85 20.56
C SER A 58 12.58 -4.93 20.78
N LEU A 59 13.22 -4.46 19.73
CA LEU A 59 14.45 -3.68 19.81
C LEU A 59 14.20 -2.19 20.12
N ASP A 60 12.96 -1.75 20.11
CA ASP A 60 12.50 -0.44 20.56
C ASP A 60 12.18 -0.41 22.07
N ASP A 61 12.24 -1.55 22.77
CA ASP A 61 12.08 -1.63 24.22
C ASP A 61 13.39 -1.36 24.93
N LEU A 62 13.38 -0.50 25.93
CA LEU A 62 14.56 -0.11 26.74
C LEU A 62 15.25 -1.33 27.39
N GLU A 63 14.47 -2.33 27.80
CA GLU A 63 15.01 -3.57 28.38
C GLU A 63 15.94 -4.31 27.41
N ASN A 64 15.74 -4.14 26.11
CA ASN A 64 16.51 -4.76 25.05
C ASN A 64 17.58 -3.84 24.44
N GLU A 65 17.84 -2.65 25.02
CA GLU A 65 18.83 -1.71 24.50
C GLU A 65 20.22 -2.34 24.36
N HIS A 66 20.59 -3.24 25.26
CA HIS A 66 21.85 -3.97 25.20
C HIS A 66 21.95 -4.93 23.99
N LEU A 67 20.82 -5.33 23.37
CA LEU A 67 20.74 -6.18 22.19
C LEU A 67 20.85 -5.38 20.86
N LEU A 68 20.94 -4.06 20.91
CA LEU A 68 21.26 -3.25 19.74
C LEU A 68 22.69 -3.52 19.22
N ASP A 69 23.56 -4.09 20.07
CA ASP A 69 24.85 -4.62 19.67
C ASP A 69 24.67 -5.95 18.91
N PRO A 70 25.16 -6.07 17.65
CA PRO A 70 24.96 -7.26 16.84
C PRO A 70 25.56 -8.54 17.42
N TYR A 71 26.65 -8.42 18.18
CA TYR A 71 27.29 -9.58 18.81
C TYR A 71 26.48 -10.07 20.00
N LYS A 72 26.00 -9.17 20.86
CA LYS A 72 25.14 -9.51 21.99
C LYS A 72 23.80 -10.10 21.54
N LEU A 73 23.18 -9.54 20.49
CA LEU A 73 21.98 -10.10 19.91
C LEU A 73 22.22 -11.53 19.38
N ASN A 74 23.34 -11.74 18.68
CA ASN A 74 23.68 -13.07 18.17
C ASN A 74 23.92 -14.09 19.30
N GLU A 75 24.64 -13.71 20.36
CA GLU A 75 24.85 -14.54 21.54
C GLU A 75 23.56 -14.85 22.26
N TYR A 76 22.73 -13.84 22.49
CA TYR A 76 21.42 -14.01 23.15
C TYR A 76 20.53 -15.01 22.43
N VAL A 77 20.34 -14.87 21.11
CA VAL A 77 19.50 -15.80 20.34
C VAL A 77 20.08 -17.23 20.37
N LYS A 78 21.41 -17.38 20.23
CA LYS A 78 22.05 -18.70 20.29
C LYS A 78 21.93 -19.35 21.67
N SER A 79 21.99 -18.59 22.76
CA SER A 79 21.84 -19.11 24.12
C SER A 79 20.43 -19.64 24.41
N LYS A 80 19.43 -19.20 23.65
CA LYS A 80 18.04 -19.68 23.78
C LYS A 80 17.78 -20.97 23.03
N ILE A 81 18.68 -21.40 22.14
CA ILE A 81 18.57 -22.65 21.38
C ILE A 81 19.22 -23.75 22.19
N ILE A 82 18.43 -24.49 22.96
CA ILE A 82 18.93 -25.47 23.96
C ILE A 82 18.79 -26.93 23.51
N ASP A 83 18.03 -27.19 22.45
CA ASP A 83 17.80 -28.54 21.91
C ASP A 83 17.72 -28.53 20.38
N ASN A 84 17.42 -29.70 19.78
CA ASN A 84 17.29 -29.86 18.34
C ASN A 84 15.88 -29.56 17.80
N GLY A 85 14.96 -29.10 18.65
CA GLY A 85 13.61 -28.71 18.26
C GLY A 85 13.62 -27.49 17.33
N LYS A 86 12.50 -27.25 16.67
CA LYS A 86 12.36 -26.09 15.75
C LYS A 86 12.11 -24.82 16.56
N TYR A 87 12.93 -23.81 16.34
CA TYR A 87 12.84 -22.48 16.97
C TYR A 87 12.32 -21.43 15.98
N TYR A 88 11.51 -20.52 16.49
CA TYR A 88 10.96 -19.37 15.77
C TYR A 88 11.48 -18.08 16.41
N VAL A 89 12.19 -17.27 15.65
CA VAL A 89 12.74 -16.00 16.13
C VAL A 89 11.99 -14.84 15.54
N PHE A 90 11.41 -14.00 16.40
CA PHE A 90 10.69 -12.77 16.05
C PHE A 90 11.49 -11.57 16.54
N ILE A 91 11.98 -10.74 15.61
CA ILE A 91 12.68 -9.50 15.95
C ILE A 91 11.85 -8.33 15.42
N ASP A 92 11.40 -7.48 16.33
CA ASP A 92 10.72 -6.24 15.97
C ASP A 92 11.72 -5.11 15.82
N GLU A 93 11.58 -4.27 14.77
CA GLU A 93 12.42 -3.13 14.42
C GLU A 93 13.93 -3.47 14.28
N ILE A 94 14.27 -4.57 13.59
CA ILE A 94 15.64 -5.10 13.43
C ILE A 94 16.63 -4.07 12.86
N GLN A 95 16.17 -3.03 12.14
CA GLN A 95 17.01 -1.97 11.60
C GLN A 95 17.73 -1.11 12.66
N GLU A 96 17.31 -1.21 13.92
CA GLU A 96 17.99 -0.55 15.04
C GLU A 96 19.36 -1.21 15.33
N VAL A 97 19.56 -2.45 14.91
CA VAL A 97 20.86 -3.16 15.06
C VAL A 97 21.78 -2.83 13.89
N SER A 98 22.99 -2.40 14.20
CA SER A 98 24.01 -2.21 13.17
C SER A 98 24.41 -3.55 12.54
N ASN A 99 24.64 -3.57 11.20
CA ASN A 99 25.04 -4.78 10.48
C ASN A 99 24.10 -6.00 10.65
N PHE A 100 22.81 -5.78 10.96
CA PHE A 100 21.84 -6.84 11.20
C PHE A 100 21.77 -7.89 10.06
N VAL A 101 22.01 -7.50 8.81
CA VAL A 101 22.05 -8.45 7.68
C VAL A 101 23.10 -9.55 7.88
N LYS A 102 24.28 -9.21 8.44
CA LYS A 102 25.30 -10.22 8.74
C LYS A 102 24.85 -11.17 9.85
N VAL A 103 24.15 -10.65 10.86
CA VAL A 103 23.57 -11.46 11.95
C VAL A 103 22.55 -12.44 11.37
N LEU A 104 21.58 -11.96 10.61
CA LEU A 104 20.54 -12.79 10.00
C LEU A 104 21.10 -13.83 9.02
N ASN A 105 22.09 -13.46 8.20
CA ASN A 105 22.79 -14.41 7.32
C ASN A 105 23.57 -15.48 8.11
N GLY A 106 24.06 -15.15 9.30
CA GLY A 106 24.66 -16.11 10.22
C GLY A 106 23.62 -17.11 10.75
N TRP A 107 22.46 -16.63 11.14
CA TRP A 107 21.35 -17.47 11.66
C TRP A 107 20.74 -18.38 10.62
N LEU A 108 20.74 -18.03 9.34
CA LEU A 108 20.29 -18.92 8.26
C LEU A 108 21.11 -20.22 8.13
N LYS A 109 22.29 -20.28 8.76
CA LYS A 109 23.10 -21.50 8.83
C LYS A 109 22.66 -22.44 9.96
N ILE A 110 21.77 -22.01 10.85
CA ILE A 110 21.22 -22.80 11.96
C ILE A 110 19.95 -23.50 11.42
N SER A 111 20.04 -24.81 11.17
CA SER A 111 19.03 -25.59 10.44
C SER A 111 17.67 -25.66 11.13
N ASN A 112 17.63 -25.54 12.45
CA ASN A 112 16.41 -25.60 13.26
C ASN A 112 15.86 -24.20 13.62
N LEU A 113 16.34 -23.12 12.98
CA LEU A 113 15.88 -21.75 13.23
C LEU A 113 15.06 -21.20 12.09
N ASP A 114 13.87 -20.69 12.38
CA ASP A 114 13.02 -19.99 11.44
C ASP A 114 12.87 -18.51 11.84
N ILE A 115 13.20 -17.58 10.92
CA ILE A 115 13.49 -16.19 11.25
C ILE A 115 12.43 -15.27 10.67
N TYR A 116 11.87 -14.41 11.52
CA TYR A 116 10.87 -13.38 11.20
C TYR A 116 11.33 -12.04 11.76
N VAL A 117 11.43 -11.05 10.91
CA VAL A 117 11.85 -9.71 11.31
C VAL A 117 10.85 -8.67 10.83
N THR A 118 10.62 -7.65 11.62
CA THR A 118 9.86 -6.48 11.17
C THR A 118 10.78 -5.29 10.98
N GLY A 119 10.31 -4.37 10.14
CA GLY A 119 10.88 -3.04 10.01
C GLY A 119 9.86 -2.07 9.43
N SER A 120 9.77 -0.90 10.04
CA SER A 120 8.88 0.18 9.60
C SER A 120 9.51 1.04 8.49
N ASN A 121 10.67 0.64 7.99
CA ASN A 121 11.56 1.47 7.22
C ASN A 121 11.85 0.88 5.83
N SER A 122 11.87 1.74 4.83
CA SER A 122 12.30 1.43 3.46
C SER A 122 13.76 1.00 3.33
N LYS A 123 14.61 1.28 4.33
CA LYS A 123 15.95 0.65 4.36
C LYS A 123 15.86 -0.88 4.25
N PHE A 124 14.74 -1.47 4.68
CA PHE A 124 14.42 -2.87 4.44
C PHE A 124 14.01 -3.20 3.01
N LEU A 125 13.61 -2.19 2.23
CA LEU A 125 13.22 -2.32 0.82
C LEU A 125 14.18 -1.61 -0.12
N SER A 126 15.21 -0.92 0.41
CA SER A 126 16.24 -0.40 -0.47
C SER A 126 16.78 -1.57 -1.29
N SER A 127 16.97 -1.34 -2.56
CA SER A 127 17.68 -2.26 -3.48
C SER A 127 18.93 -2.84 -2.83
N ASP A 128 19.53 -2.11 -1.90
CA ASP A 128 20.72 -2.47 -1.17
C ASP A 128 20.50 -3.66 -0.23
N ILE A 129 19.43 -3.68 0.57
CA ILE A 129 19.15 -4.79 1.50
C ILE A 129 18.64 -6.02 0.75
N ILE A 130 17.77 -5.85 -0.26
CA ILE A 130 17.38 -6.96 -1.14
C ILE A 130 18.64 -7.56 -1.80
N THR A 131 19.59 -6.71 -2.20
CA THR A 131 20.88 -7.10 -2.77
C THR A 131 21.79 -7.74 -1.73
N GLU A 132 21.84 -7.22 -0.49
CA GLU A 132 22.62 -7.79 0.61
C GLU A 132 22.10 -9.14 1.08
N PHE A 133 20.80 -9.35 1.10
CA PHE A 133 20.21 -10.68 1.35
C PHE A 133 20.44 -11.67 0.21
N ARG A 134 20.81 -11.21 -0.99
CA ARG A 134 21.13 -12.06 -2.14
C ARG A 134 20.10 -13.16 -2.39
N GLY A 135 18.82 -12.82 -2.36
CA GLY A 135 17.71 -13.75 -2.53
C GLY A 135 17.37 -14.62 -1.30
N ARG A 136 17.93 -14.32 -0.12
CA ARG A 136 17.65 -15.05 1.14
C ARG A 136 16.54 -14.43 1.99
N GLY A 137 15.95 -13.35 1.53
CA GLY A 137 14.82 -12.68 2.17
C GLY A 137 13.51 -12.98 1.45
N ASP A 138 12.45 -13.22 2.20
CA ASP A 138 11.09 -13.43 1.72
C ASP A 138 10.18 -12.36 2.32
N GLN A 139 9.74 -11.41 1.47
CA GLN A 139 9.05 -10.22 1.93
C GLN A 139 7.54 -10.43 2.08
N ILE A 140 6.99 -9.89 3.17
CA ILE A 140 5.56 -9.77 3.42
C ILE A 140 5.26 -8.30 3.70
N HIS A 141 4.68 -7.61 2.72
CA HIS A 141 4.26 -6.22 2.91
C HIS A 141 2.88 -6.17 3.54
N VAL A 142 2.78 -5.48 4.70
CA VAL A 142 1.55 -5.31 5.49
C VAL A 142 1.00 -3.91 5.23
N PHE A 143 -0.18 -3.87 4.61
CA PHE A 143 -0.92 -2.63 4.37
C PHE A 143 -1.75 -2.24 5.60
N PRO A 144 -2.24 -0.99 5.70
CA PRO A 144 -3.39 -0.66 6.54
C PRO A 144 -4.54 -1.66 6.32
N LEU A 145 -5.57 -1.62 7.13
CA LEU A 145 -6.72 -2.52 6.95
C LEU A 145 -7.31 -2.35 5.55
N SER A 146 -7.59 -3.46 4.88
CA SER A 146 -8.49 -3.44 3.73
C SER A 146 -9.88 -2.99 4.19
N PHE A 147 -10.71 -2.56 3.23
CA PHE A 147 -12.08 -2.21 3.60
C PHE A 147 -12.81 -3.36 4.28
N TYR A 148 -12.63 -4.59 3.80
CA TYR A 148 -13.25 -5.78 4.40
C TYR A 148 -12.82 -6.00 5.86
N GLU A 149 -11.52 -5.86 6.16
CA GLU A 149 -10.99 -5.97 7.52
C GLU A 149 -11.54 -4.85 8.43
N PHE A 150 -11.62 -3.62 7.91
CA PHE A 150 -12.20 -2.46 8.61
C PHE A 150 -13.69 -2.67 8.88
N PHE A 151 -14.46 -3.08 7.87
CA PHE A 151 -15.89 -3.38 7.98
C PHE A 151 -16.18 -4.43 9.05
N LYS A 152 -15.39 -5.51 9.08
CA LYS A 152 -15.51 -6.54 10.12
C LYS A 152 -15.13 -6.05 11.52
N ALA A 153 -14.17 -5.13 11.62
CA ALA A 153 -13.73 -4.56 12.88
C ALA A 153 -14.75 -3.56 13.45
N THR A 154 -15.36 -2.73 12.63
CA THR A 154 -16.33 -1.70 13.08
C THR A 154 -17.68 -2.28 13.48
N LYS A 155 -18.10 -3.40 12.88
CA LYS A 155 -19.43 -4.03 13.09
C LYS A 155 -20.61 -3.11 12.72
N LEU A 156 -20.39 -2.12 11.91
CA LEU A 156 -21.41 -1.21 11.36
C LEU A 156 -21.96 -1.78 10.05
N ASP A 157 -23.01 -1.18 9.52
CA ASP A 157 -23.46 -1.50 8.17
C ASP A 157 -22.45 -1.04 7.09
N PHE A 158 -22.69 -1.43 5.84
CA PHE A 158 -21.78 -1.11 4.74
C PHE A 158 -21.63 0.41 4.54
N ASN A 159 -22.74 1.14 4.50
CA ASN A 159 -22.74 2.57 4.15
C ASN A 159 -22.03 3.40 5.24
N GLU A 160 -22.32 3.12 6.50
CA GLU A 160 -21.64 3.76 7.63
C GLU A 160 -20.14 3.42 7.64
N SER A 161 -19.79 2.14 7.45
CA SER A 161 -18.39 1.70 7.39
C SER A 161 -17.66 2.34 6.21
N PHE A 162 -18.29 2.43 5.03
CA PHE A 162 -17.68 3.03 3.85
C PHE A 162 -17.47 4.54 4.05
N LYS A 163 -18.47 5.25 4.60
CA LYS A 163 -18.36 6.66 4.97
C LYS A 163 -17.18 6.89 5.93
N LEU A 164 -17.07 6.12 7.00
CA LEU A 164 -15.96 6.23 7.95
C LEU A 164 -14.62 5.92 7.29
N PHE A 165 -14.55 4.91 6.44
CA PHE A 165 -13.34 4.51 5.74
C PHE A 165 -12.85 5.57 4.74
N THR A 166 -13.77 6.25 4.03
CA THR A 166 -13.43 7.34 3.11
C THR A 166 -12.90 8.57 3.83
N ILE A 167 -13.28 8.78 5.09
CA ILE A 167 -12.84 9.93 5.90
C ILE A 167 -11.57 9.58 6.69
N TYR A 168 -11.56 8.43 7.39
CA TYR A 168 -10.56 8.10 8.40
C TYR A 168 -9.58 7.00 7.98
N GLY A 169 -9.77 6.39 6.79
CA GLY A 169 -8.88 5.35 6.28
C GLY A 169 -8.93 4.03 7.05
N GLY A 170 -7.89 3.21 6.84
CA GLY A 170 -7.77 1.85 7.36
C GLY A 170 -6.69 1.65 8.41
N MET A 171 -6.24 2.70 9.11
CA MET A 171 -5.28 2.51 10.22
C MET A 171 -5.95 1.71 11.35
N PRO A 172 -5.32 0.61 11.85
CA PRO A 172 -5.98 -0.32 12.78
C PRO A 172 -6.55 0.34 14.03
N PHE A 173 -5.83 1.30 14.61
CA PHE A 173 -6.27 2.01 15.80
C PHE A 173 -7.54 2.83 15.54
N VAL A 174 -7.66 3.44 14.36
CA VAL A 174 -8.84 4.22 13.96
C VAL A 174 -10.10 3.36 13.90
N ALA A 175 -9.99 2.11 13.42
CA ALA A 175 -11.12 1.18 13.35
C ALA A 175 -11.67 0.81 14.74
N LEU A 176 -10.86 0.94 15.79
CA LEU A 176 -11.22 0.62 17.18
C LEU A 176 -11.76 1.83 17.97
N GLN A 177 -11.53 3.05 17.48
CA GLN A 177 -12.02 4.28 18.14
C GLN A 177 -13.50 4.51 17.80
N LYS A 178 -14.25 5.01 18.76
CA LYS A 178 -15.67 5.35 18.58
C LYS A 178 -15.88 6.83 18.26
N ASN A 179 -15.09 7.71 18.91
CA ASN A 179 -15.21 9.16 18.77
C ASN A 179 -14.50 9.65 17.48
N GLU A 180 -15.16 10.47 16.70
CA GLU A 180 -14.62 11.02 15.46
C GLU A 180 -13.47 12.00 15.71
N LEU A 181 -13.54 12.84 16.75
CA LEU A 181 -12.46 13.76 17.11
C LEU A 181 -11.19 13.00 17.48
N ASP A 182 -11.31 11.91 18.27
CA ASP A 182 -10.16 11.09 18.65
C ASP A 182 -9.50 10.43 17.42
N LYS A 183 -10.30 10.06 16.39
CA LYS A 183 -9.75 9.55 15.12
C LYS A 183 -8.98 10.62 14.37
N MET A 184 -9.53 11.83 14.30
CA MET A 184 -8.87 12.96 13.59
C MET A 184 -7.58 13.35 14.30
N ASP A 185 -7.60 13.48 15.61
CA ASP A 185 -6.43 13.82 16.42
C ASP A 185 -5.35 12.74 16.32
N TYR A 186 -5.74 11.47 16.43
CA TYR A 186 -4.80 10.37 16.24
C TYR A 186 -4.14 10.39 14.86
N LEU A 187 -4.92 10.55 13.79
CA LEU A 187 -4.38 10.58 12.42
C LEU A 187 -3.49 11.81 12.17
N SER A 188 -3.87 12.96 12.72
CA SER A 188 -3.07 14.20 12.61
C SER A 188 -1.74 14.05 13.37
N ASN A 189 -1.76 13.50 14.56
CA ASN A 189 -0.56 13.23 15.36
C ASN A 189 0.31 12.17 14.69
N LEU A 190 -0.31 11.07 14.22
CA LEU A 190 0.40 10.02 13.50
C LEU A 190 1.10 10.57 12.25
N TYR A 191 0.44 11.43 11.51
CA TYR A 191 1.00 12.06 10.32
C TYR A 191 2.17 13.00 10.66
N ASN A 192 1.96 13.94 11.57
CA ASN A 192 2.92 15.00 11.87
C ASN A 192 4.10 14.50 12.71
N GLU A 193 3.83 13.82 13.82
CA GLU A 193 4.84 13.47 14.81
C GLU A 193 5.58 12.16 14.47
N ILE A 194 4.92 11.25 13.77
CA ILE A 194 5.51 9.94 13.49
C ILE A 194 6.07 9.89 12.07
N TYR A 195 5.26 10.14 11.04
CA TYR A 195 5.75 9.98 9.67
C TYR A 195 6.70 11.09 9.24
N LEU A 196 6.32 12.35 9.44
CA LEU A 196 7.15 13.46 9.00
C LEU A 196 8.44 13.54 9.79
N LYS A 197 8.39 13.34 11.10
CA LYS A 197 9.57 13.34 11.97
C LYS A 197 10.52 12.21 11.57
N ASP A 198 10.02 10.98 11.43
CA ASP A 198 10.81 9.83 10.97
C ASP A 198 11.48 10.07 9.61
N ILE A 199 10.73 10.60 8.65
CA ILE A 199 11.25 10.91 7.32
C ILE A 199 12.34 11.98 7.39
N LYS A 200 12.11 13.06 8.15
CA LYS A 200 13.05 14.16 8.31
C LYS A 200 14.37 13.72 8.93
N GLU A 201 14.30 13.00 10.04
CA GLU A 201 15.47 12.52 10.77
C GLU A 201 16.27 11.53 9.93
N ARG A 202 15.60 10.57 9.31
CA ARG A 202 16.23 9.51 8.53
C ARG A 202 16.94 10.01 7.29
N TYR A 203 16.30 10.88 6.52
CA TYR A 203 16.85 11.40 5.26
C TYR A 203 17.58 12.73 5.45
N LYS A 204 17.75 13.20 6.70
CA LYS A 204 18.41 14.46 7.06
C LYS A 204 17.89 15.65 6.24
N ILE A 205 16.57 15.75 6.09
CA ILE A 205 15.93 16.78 5.29
C ILE A 205 16.07 18.12 5.99
N LYS A 206 16.82 19.04 5.37
CA LYS A 206 17.09 20.37 5.93
C LYS A 206 15.91 21.33 5.78
N ASN A 207 15.16 21.23 4.68
CA ASN A 207 14.02 22.08 4.38
C ASN A 207 12.73 21.24 4.32
N ASP A 208 12.07 21.13 5.46
CA ASP A 208 10.84 20.37 5.60
C ASP A 208 9.60 21.07 5.05
N SER A 209 9.62 22.42 4.95
CA SER A 209 8.50 23.17 4.39
C SER A 209 8.21 22.75 2.93
N ASN A 210 9.25 22.49 2.14
CA ASN A 210 9.10 22.03 0.77
C ASN A 210 8.54 20.60 0.69
N LEU A 211 8.94 19.71 1.60
CA LEU A 211 8.37 18.35 1.69
C LEU A 211 6.90 18.41 2.10
N MET A 212 6.57 19.26 3.07
CA MET A 212 5.20 19.49 3.52
C MET A 212 4.33 20.04 2.39
N GLU A 213 4.84 20.99 1.61
CA GLU A 213 4.15 21.55 0.47
C GLU A 213 3.93 20.50 -0.64
N LEU A 214 4.95 19.70 -0.94
CA LEU A 214 4.82 18.60 -1.89
C LEU A 214 3.71 17.62 -1.49
N LEU A 215 3.67 17.25 -0.21
CA LEU A 215 2.63 16.37 0.32
C LEU A 215 1.23 16.99 0.23
N ALA A 216 1.10 18.31 0.45
CA ALA A 216 -0.18 19.01 0.27
C ALA A 216 -0.63 18.97 -1.20
N ILE A 217 0.30 19.24 -2.12
CA ILE A 217 0.02 19.20 -3.56
C ILE A 217 -0.40 17.78 -3.99
N LEU A 218 0.31 16.74 -3.54
CA LEU A 218 -0.03 15.36 -3.86
C LEU A 218 -1.38 14.94 -3.25
N ALA A 219 -1.64 15.34 -2.01
CA ALA A 219 -2.91 15.04 -1.32
C ALA A 219 -4.11 15.72 -1.99
N SER A 220 -3.94 16.96 -2.47
CA SER A 220 -4.99 17.68 -3.20
C SER A 220 -5.17 17.22 -4.64
N ASN A 221 -4.18 16.54 -5.23
CA ASN A 221 -4.22 16.05 -6.61
C ASN A 221 -4.11 14.51 -6.68
N ILE A 222 -4.65 13.83 -5.70
CA ILE A 222 -4.67 12.37 -5.63
C ILE A 222 -5.27 11.79 -6.91
N GLY A 223 -4.67 10.74 -7.46
CA GLY A 223 -5.12 10.11 -8.72
C GLY A 223 -4.92 10.95 -9.99
N SER A 224 -4.37 12.16 -9.89
CA SER A 224 -4.08 12.99 -11.05
C SER A 224 -2.70 12.74 -11.63
N LEU A 225 -2.59 12.81 -12.96
CA LEU A 225 -1.31 12.67 -13.66
C LEU A 225 -0.32 13.78 -13.25
N THR A 226 0.83 13.39 -12.74
CA THR A 226 1.84 14.29 -12.19
C THR A 226 3.26 13.88 -12.59
N ASN A 227 4.16 14.84 -12.65
CA ASN A 227 5.61 14.67 -12.80
C ASN A 227 6.36 15.82 -12.14
N SER A 228 7.66 15.68 -11.96
CA SER A 228 8.52 16.69 -11.33
C SER A 228 8.48 18.05 -12.03
N TYR A 229 8.23 18.10 -13.35
CA TYR A 229 8.04 19.36 -14.07
C TYR A 229 6.74 20.07 -13.68
N LYS A 230 5.62 19.35 -13.68
CA LYS A 230 4.32 19.89 -13.27
C LYS A 230 4.35 20.34 -11.80
N LEU A 231 4.97 19.53 -10.93
CA LEU A 231 5.19 19.88 -9.54
C LEU A 231 6.05 21.14 -9.38
N SER A 232 7.17 21.25 -10.11
CA SER A 232 8.02 22.44 -10.08
C SER A 232 7.25 23.70 -10.48
N ASN A 233 6.35 23.61 -11.45
CA ASN A 233 5.50 24.74 -11.84
C ASN A 233 4.48 25.11 -10.73
N SER A 234 3.92 24.10 -10.04
CA SER A 234 3.04 24.34 -8.88
C SER A 234 3.78 25.02 -7.72
N PHE A 235 5.05 24.68 -7.49
CA PHE A 235 5.89 25.38 -6.52
C PHE A 235 6.20 26.83 -6.93
N LYS A 236 6.53 27.04 -8.21
CA LYS A 236 6.79 28.38 -8.75
C LYS A 236 5.58 29.30 -8.64
N SER A 237 4.35 28.80 -8.85
CA SER A 237 3.13 29.60 -8.68
C SER A 237 2.91 30.08 -7.23
N LYS A 238 3.58 29.44 -6.27
CA LYS A 238 3.62 29.85 -4.85
C LYS A 238 4.90 30.59 -4.47
N ASN A 239 5.67 31.06 -5.45
CA ASN A 239 6.97 31.73 -5.26
C ASN A 239 8.03 30.88 -4.54
N ILE A 240 7.93 29.55 -4.64
CA ILE A 240 8.91 28.61 -4.08
C ILE A 240 9.78 28.06 -5.22
N ASN A 241 11.08 28.29 -5.10
CA ASN A 241 12.03 27.75 -6.09
C ASN A 241 12.60 26.41 -5.59
N ILE A 242 12.29 25.33 -6.30
CA ILE A 242 12.75 23.96 -6.01
C ILE A 242 13.21 23.27 -7.28
N SER A 243 14.32 22.55 -7.21
CA SER A 243 14.85 21.83 -8.37
C SER A 243 14.03 20.55 -8.63
N LYS A 244 13.96 20.12 -9.90
CA LYS A 244 13.33 18.85 -10.27
C LYS A 244 13.98 17.65 -9.56
N ASN A 245 15.32 17.66 -9.45
CA ASN A 245 16.05 16.59 -8.77
C ASN A 245 15.67 16.48 -7.28
N THR A 246 15.43 17.61 -6.62
CA THR A 246 14.96 17.64 -5.22
C THR A 246 13.55 17.06 -5.12
N LEU A 247 12.65 17.41 -6.06
CA LEU A 247 11.31 16.85 -6.11
C LEU A 247 11.32 15.35 -6.37
N ASP A 248 12.14 14.88 -7.31
CA ASP A 248 12.30 13.43 -7.58
C ASP A 248 12.85 12.70 -6.36
N SER A 249 13.80 13.31 -5.63
CA SER A 249 14.29 12.76 -4.37
C SER A 249 13.20 12.68 -3.31
N TYR A 250 12.40 13.74 -3.13
CA TYR A 250 11.30 13.73 -2.16
C TYR A 250 10.21 12.71 -2.52
N LEU A 251 9.83 12.60 -3.81
CA LEU A 251 8.88 11.58 -4.25
C LEU A 251 9.38 10.18 -3.91
N ARG A 252 10.65 9.89 -4.19
CA ARG A 252 11.28 8.60 -3.87
C ARG A 252 11.29 8.33 -2.36
N ILE A 253 11.60 9.34 -1.54
CA ILE A 253 11.56 9.23 -0.08
C ILE A 253 10.14 8.91 0.42
N LEU A 254 9.10 9.51 -0.17
CA LEU A 254 7.71 9.25 0.19
C LEU A 254 7.25 7.85 -0.25
N GLU A 255 7.66 7.38 -1.42
CA GLU A 255 7.46 6.00 -1.90
C GLU A 255 8.17 5.01 -0.95
N ASP A 256 9.43 5.26 -0.66
CA ASP A 256 10.26 4.46 0.24
C ASP A 256 9.72 4.41 1.68
N SER A 257 9.03 5.43 2.14
CA SER A 257 8.37 5.47 3.45
C SER A 257 6.98 4.82 3.43
N PHE A 258 6.58 4.23 2.31
CA PHE A 258 5.25 3.63 2.10
C PHE A 258 4.08 4.60 2.31
N LEU A 259 4.32 5.91 2.27
CA LEU A 259 3.27 6.89 2.45
C LEU A 259 2.43 7.06 1.18
N ILE A 260 3.11 6.99 0.03
CA ILE A 260 2.48 7.02 -1.29
C ILE A 260 2.94 5.84 -2.15
N ASN A 261 2.09 5.46 -3.09
CA ASN A 261 2.37 4.48 -4.12
C ASN A 261 2.35 5.15 -5.48
N LYS A 262 3.34 4.85 -6.31
CA LYS A 262 3.41 5.31 -7.69
C LYS A 262 2.80 4.28 -8.63
N SER A 263 1.88 4.70 -9.51
CA SER A 263 1.36 3.89 -10.60
C SER A 263 1.90 4.38 -11.94
N THR A 264 2.44 3.45 -12.70
CA THR A 264 3.02 3.71 -14.02
C THR A 264 1.95 3.69 -15.09
N ARG A 265 2.23 4.31 -16.24
CA ARG A 265 1.34 4.32 -17.39
C ARG A 265 1.78 3.28 -18.41
N TYR A 266 0.82 2.57 -18.97
CA TYR A 266 1.04 1.57 -20.01
C TYR A 266 0.23 1.88 -21.26
N ASP A 267 0.91 2.05 -22.38
CA ASP A 267 0.29 2.19 -23.70
C ASP A 267 -0.25 0.83 -24.15
N ILE A 268 -1.57 0.70 -24.17
CA ILE A 268 -2.26 -0.58 -24.44
C ILE A 268 -2.01 -1.02 -25.89
N LYS A 269 -2.06 -0.09 -26.84
CA LYS A 269 -1.86 -0.36 -28.28
C LYS A 269 -0.38 -0.54 -28.61
N GLY A 270 0.47 0.34 -28.07
CA GLY A 270 1.92 0.29 -28.30
C GLY A 270 2.64 -0.77 -27.47
N LYS A 271 1.94 -1.42 -26.51
CA LYS A 271 2.47 -2.46 -25.61
C LYS A 271 3.78 -2.07 -24.91
N LYS A 272 3.86 -0.83 -24.44
CA LYS A 272 5.05 -0.28 -23.78
C LYS A 272 4.69 0.60 -22.57
N TYR A 273 5.62 0.65 -21.61
CA TYR A 273 5.49 1.57 -20.48
C TYR A 273 5.83 3.00 -20.92
N ILE A 274 5.09 3.94 -20.34
CA ILE A 274 5.31 5.38 -20.50
C ILE A 274 5.96 5.89 -19.22
N THR A 275 7.16 6.44 -19.33
CA THR A 275 8.00 6.81 -18.18
C THR A 275 7.46 7.98 -17.37
N THR A 276 6.70 8.89 -17.98
CA THR A 276 6.08 10.05 -17.30
C THR A 276 4.86 10.54 -18.09
N PRO A 277 3.86 11.20 -17.47
CA PRO A 277 3.64 11.40 -16.03
C PRO A 277 3.13 10.12 -15.32
N TYR A 278 3.15 10.13 -13.99
CA TYR A 278 2.64 9.06 -13.13
C TYR A 278 1.37 9.50 -12.41
N LYS A 279 0.60 8.54 -11.83
CA LYS A 279 -0.35 8.83 -10.76
C LYS A 279 0.24 8.43 -9.41
N TYR A 280 -0.10 9.17 -8.37
CA TYR A 280 0.28 8.85 -6.99
C TYR A 280 -0.97 8.64 -6.15
N TYR A 281 -0.97 7.56 -5.38
CA TYR A 281 -2.04 7.18 -4.46
C TYR A 281 -1.48 7.11 -3.04
N PHE A 282 -2.22 7.61 -2.07
CA PHE A 282 -1.84 7.44 -0.66
C PHE A 282 -2.12 6.01 -0.21
N SER A 283 -1.21 5.46 0.58
CA SER A 283 -1.36 4.11 1.13
C SER A 283 -2.51 4.02 2.14
N ASP A 284 -2.91 5.15 2.71
CA ASP A 284 -4.06 5.28 3.59
C ASP A 284 -4.79 6.62 3.36
N ILE A 285 -6.10 6.55 3.18
CA ILE A 285 -6.93 7.75 2.93
C ILE A 285 -7.02 8.64 4.15
N GLY A 286 -7.05 8.09 5.36
CA GLY A 286 -7.08 8.87 6.59
C GLY A 286 -5.83 9.74 6.76
N LEU A 287 -4.67 9.22 6.41
CA LEU A 287 -3.42 10.00 6.40
C LEU A 287 -3.42 11.11 5.34
N ARG A 288 -3.97 10.84 4.14
CA ARG A 288 -4.21 11.86 3.12
C ARG A 288 -5.12 12.97 3.63
N ASN A 289 -6.24 12.60 4.24
CA ASN A 289 -7.22 13.54 4.75
C ASN A 289 -6.68 14.34 5.94
N ALA A 290 -5.92 13.72 6.84
CA ALA A 290 -5.24 14.39 7.95
C ALA A 290 -4.27 15.47 7.43
N ARG A 291 -3.52 15.21 6.34
CA ARG A 291 -2.67 16.21 5.70
C ARG A 291 -3.45 17.44 5.24
N LEU A 292 -4.69 17.28 4.82
CA LEU A 292 -5.58 18.37 4.36
C LEU A 292 -6.50 18.89 5.46
N GLY A 293 -6.30 18.50 6.72
CA GLY A 293 -7.15 18.89 7.85
C GLY A 293 -8.59 18.44 7.69
N PHE A 294 -8.84 17.33 6.98
CA PHE A 294 -10.16 16.75 6.70
C PHE A 294 -11.14 17.68 5.96
N ARG A 295 -10.61 18.65 5.20
CA ARG A 295 -11.43 19.70 4.55
C ARG A 295 -11.78 19.42 3.10
N GLN A 296 -11.05 18.52 2.42
CA GLN A 296 -11.22 18.20 1.00
C GLN A 296 -11.58 16.73 0.85
N ILE A 297 -12.88 16.45 0.66
CA ILE A 297 -13.39 15.11 0.38
C ILE A 297 -13.84 15.11 -1.08
N GLU A 298 -12.94 14.71 -1.96
CA GLU A 298 -13.17 14.55 -3.39
C GLU A 298 -13.55 13.10 -3.64
N GLU A 299 -14.85 12.79 -3.59
CA GLU A 299 -15.40 11.43 -3.57
C GLU A 299 -14.88 10.54 -4.72
N ASN A 300 -14.82 11.07 -5.94
CA ASN A 300 -14.32 10.34 -7.11
C ASN A 300 -12.85 9.90 -6.90
N HIS A 301 -11.98 10.82 -6.53
CA HIS A 301 -10.54 10.54 -6.38
C HIS A 301 -10.26 9.68 -5.15
N ILE A 302 -11.03 9.85 -4.07
CA ILE A 302 -10.93 8.99 -2.88
C ILE A 302 -11.35 7.57 -3.23
N MET A 303 -12.45 7.38 -3.95
CA MET A 303 -12.91 6.06 -4.38
C MET A 303 -11.89 5.40 -5.32
N GLU A 304 -11.31 6.14 -6.26
CA GLU A 304 -10.23 5.66 -7.13
C GLU A 304 -9.02 5.18 -6.31
N ASN A 305 -8.58 5.96 -5.30
CA ASN A 305 -7.49 5.54 -4.42
C ASN A 305 -7.85 4.30 -3.58
N ILE A 306 -9.08 4.18 -3.08
CA ILE A 306 -9.54 3.00 -2.35
C ILE A 306 -9.49 1.76 -3.24
N ILE A 307 -9.97 1.86 -4.49
CA ILE A 307 -9.91 0.78 -5.46
C ILE A 307 -8.45 0.39 -5.74
N TYR A 308 -7.57 1.36 -5.97
CA TYR A 308 -6.14 1.12 -6.17
C TYR A 308 -5.53 0.35 -4.99
N ASN A 309 -5.73 0.83 -3.76
CA ASN A 309 -5.19 0.21 -2.55
C ASN A 309 -5.73 -1.21 -2.37
N GLU A 310 -7.00 -1.44 -2.63
CA GLU A 310 -7.61 -2.78 -2.56
C GLU A 310 -7.00 -3.73 -3.59
N LEU A 311 -6.75 -3.28 -4.83
CA LEU A 311 -6.12 -4.08 -5.88
C LEU A 311 -4.69 -4.48 -5.48
N ILE A 312 -3.89 -3.54 -4.96
CA ILE A 312 -2.54 -3.83 -4.47
C ILE A 312 -2.57 -4.76 -3.24
N TYR A 313 -3.50 -4.53 -2.30
CA TYR A 313 -3.71 -5.41 -1.15
C TYR A 313 -4.00 -6.85 -1.59
N ARG A 314 -4.81 -7.04 -2.65
CA ARG A 314 -5.08 -8.35 -3.26
C ARG A 314 -3.87 -8.95 -3.99
N GLY A 315 -2.77 -8.20 -4.11
CA GLY A 315 -1.51 -8.67 -4.70
C GLY A 315 -1.48 -8.59 -6.22
N PHE A 316 -2.27 -7.69 -6.82
CA PHE A 316 -2.22 -7.43 -8.25
C PHE A 316 -1.14 -6.42 -8.60
N SER A 317 -0.61 -6.52 -9.83
CA SER A 317 0.15 -5.44 -10.46
C SER A 317 -0.85 -4.49 -11.14
N VAL A 318 -0.74 -3.20 -10.85
CA VAL A 318 -1.71 -2.19 -11.29
C VAL A 318 -0.99 -1.06 -12.01
N ASP A 319 -1.37 -0.84 -13.26
CA ASP A 319 -0.90 0.25 -14.11
C ASP A 319 -2.07 1.12 -14.56
N ILE A 320 -1.79 2.33 -15.04
CA ILE A 320 -2.76 3.23 -15.68
C ILE A 320 -2.77 2.93 -17.18
N GLY A 321 -3.94 2.65 -17.74
CA GLY A 321 -4.08 2.40 -19.17
C GLY A 321 -4.08 3.68 -19.99
N VAL A 322 -3.33 3.68 -21.10
CA VAL A 322 -3.34 4.79 -22.07
C VAL A 322 -3.62 4.26 -23.45
N ILE A 323 -4.52 4.93 -24.14
CA ILE A 323 -4.90 4.60 -25.52
C ILE A 323 -4.80 5.86 -26.36
N GLU A 324 -3.93 5.87 -27.37
CA GLU A 324 -3.91 6.93 -28.36
C GLU A 324 -5.02 6.72 -29.40
N ILE A 325 -5.82 7.75 -29.59
CA ILE A 325 -6.87 7.80 -30.61
C ILE A 325 -6.67 9.00 -31.52
N SER A 326 -7.19 8.91 -32.74
CA SER A 326 -7.19 10.00 -33.70
C SER A 326 -8.62 10.52 -33.85
N GLU A 327 -8.84 11.77 -33.53
CA GLU A 327 -10.16 12.43 -33.63
C GLU A 327 -10.09 13.62 -34.58
N LYS A 328 -11.19 13.87 -35.30
CA LYS A 328 -11.34 15.10 -36.06
C LYS A 328 -11.68 16.26 -35.12
N ASN A 329 -10.90 17.33 -35.20
CA ASN A 329 -11.25 18.58 -34.53
C ASN A 329 -12.37 19.33 -35.27
N SER A 330 -12.83 20.46 -34.74
CA SER A 330 -13.86 21.32 -35.35
C SER A 330 -13.50 21.78 -36.77
N ASN A 331 -12.21 21.82 -37.11
CA ASN A 331 -11.70 22.24 -38.43
C ASN A 331 -11.49 21.05 -39.39
N GLY A 332 -11.98 19.83 -39.04
CA GLY A 332 -11.86 18.65 -39.89
C GLY A 332 -10.46 17.97 -39.89
N SER A 333 -9.47 18.53 -39.20
CA SER A 333 -8.12 17.98 -39.10
C SER A 333 -8.08 16.87 -38.03
N PHE A 334 -7.29 15.82 -38.29
CA PHE A 334 -7.08 14.76 -37.31
C PHE A 334 -6.10 15.22 -36.22
N VAL A 335 -6.53 15.12 -34.96
CA VAL A 335 -5.70 15.41 -33.78
C VAL A 335 -5.52 14.11 -32.99
N ARG A 336 -4.31 13.83 -32.55
CA ARG A 336 -4.04 12.73 -31.61
C ARG A 336 -4.47 13.14 -30.22
N LYS A 337 -5.27 12.27 -29.58
CA LYS A 337 -5.75 12.43 -28.21
C LYS A 337 -5.46 11.15 -27.43
N SER A 338 -5.01 11.30 -26.18
CA SER A 338 -4.92 10.19 -25.25
C SER A 338 -6.18 10.06 -24.44
N ILE A 339 -6.75 8.88 -24.37
CA ILE A 339 -7.79 8.50 -23.41
C ILE A 339 -7.22 7.53 -22.39
N GLU A 340 -7.74 7.57 -21.17
CA GLU A 340 -7.21 6.84 -20.03
C GLU A 340 -8.17 5.73 -19.61
N ILE A 341 -7.61 4.61 -19.14
CA ILE A 341 -8.27 3.60 -18.34
C ILE A 341 -7.65 3.69 -16.95
N ASP A 342 -8.46 3.87 -15.91
CA ASP A 342 -7.96 4.11 -14.57
C ASP A 342 -7.02 3.00 -14.11
N PHE A 343 -7.37 1.72 -14.36
CA PHE A 343 -6.52 0.62 -13.95
C PHE A 343 -6.44 -0.51 -14.98
N ILE A 344 -5.22 -0.94 -15.25
CA ILE A 344 -4.89 -2.22 -15.87
C ILE A 344 -4.43 -3.14 -14.73
N VAL A 345 -5.21 -4.17 -14.46
CA VAL A 345 -4.94 -5.11 -13.36
C VAL A 345 -4.39 -6.41 -13.92
N ASN A 346 -3.17 -6.77 -13.54
CA ASN A 346 -2.49 -7.96 -14.03
C ASN A 346 -2.32 -8.99 -12.92
N LYS A 347 -2.57 -10.27 -13.24
CA LYS A 347 -2.31 -11.44 -12.38
C LYS A 347 -1.87 -12.61 -13.25
N GLY A 348 -0.56 -12.87 -13.31
CA GLY A 348 -0.03 -13.87 -14.23
C GLY A 348 -0.40 -13.54 -15.68
N ASN A 349 -1.08 -14.44 -16.37
CA ASN A 349 -1.53 -14.26 -17.75
C ASN A 349 -2.91 -13.58 -17.87
N SER A 350 -3.57 -13.29 -16.76
CA SER A 350 -4.89 -12.67 -16.75
C SER A 350 -4.78 -11.15 -16.62
N LYS A 351 -5.60 -10.43 -17.39
CA LYS A 351 -5.69 -8.98 -17.40
C LYS A 351 -7.14 -8.52 -17.30
N VAL A 352 -7.38 -7.49 -16.51
CA VAL A 352 -8.69 -6.83 -16.39
C VAL A 352 -8.50 -5.33 -16.49
N TYR A 353 -9.36 -4.66 -17.22
CA TYR A 353 -9.45 -3.21 -17.26
C TYR A 353 -10.55 -2.71 -16.33
N ILE A 354 -10.24 -1.73 -15.52
CA ILE A 354 -11.19 -1.17 -14.55
C ILE A 354 -11.28 0.34 -14.73
N GLN A 355 -12.50 0.84 -14.72
CA GLN A 355 -12.84 2.26 -14.66
C GLN A 355 -13.57 2.53 -13.34
N SER A 356 -13.24 3.64 -12.69
CA SER A 356 -13.86 4.09 -11.44
C SER A 356 -14.75 5.30 -11.71
N SER A 357 -16.03 5.21 -11.39
CA SER A 357 -16.95 6.35 -11.50
C SER A 357 -17.84 6.41 -10.27
N TYR A 358 -17.85 7.54 -9.56
CA TYR A 358 -18.65 7.64 -8.33
C TYR A 358 -20.14 7.47 -8.64
N HIS A 359 -20.65 8.21 -9.64
CA HIS A 359 -22.02 8.08 -10.16
C HIS A 359 -22.05 8.01 -11.68
N LEU A 360 -23.07 7.32 -12.21
CA LEU A 360 -23.39 7.28 -13.63
C LEU A 360 -24.80 7.87 -13.87
N PRO A 361 -25.01 9.19 -13.65
CA PRO A 361 -26.34 9.79 -13.65
C PRO A 361 -26.98 9.86 -15.05
N THR A 362 -26.18 9.83 -16.11
CA THR A 362 -26.66 10.00 -17.50
C THR A 362 -26.01 8.96 -18.41
N GLU A 363 -26.70 8.67 -19.53
CA GLU A 363 -26.15 7.82 -20.59
C GLU A 363 -24.87 8.41 -21.21
N GLU A 364 -24.79 9.72 -21.31
CA GLU A 364 -23.59 10.42 -21.78
C GLU A 364 -22.39 10.13 -20.88
N LYS A 365 -22.57 10.21 -19.54
CA LYS A 365 -21.52 9.87 -18.57
C LYS A 365 -21.11 8.40 -18.68
N LEU A 366 -22.06 7.49 -18.81
CA LEU A 366 -21.78 6.07 -19.04
C LEU A 366 -20.95 5.86 -20.32
N ASN A 367 -21.34 6.53 -21.42
CA ASN A 367 -20.62 6.44 -22.69
C ASN A 367 -19.18 6.99 -22.58
N GLN A 368 -18.96 8.03 -21.79
CA GLN A 368 -17.60 8.53 -21.49
C GLN A 368 -16.73 7.47 -20.81
N GLU A 369 -17.27 6.75 -19.80
CA GLU A 369 -16.56 5.68 -19.09
C GLU A 369 -16.35 4.42 -19.96
N ILE A 370 -17.27 4.10 -20.83
CA ILE A 370 -17.18 2.95 -21.77
C ILE A 370 -16.19 3.22 -22.91
N ARG A 371 -16.08 4.45 -23.37
CA ARG A 371 -15.29 4.85 -24.52
C ARG A 371 -13.83 4.34 -24.53
N PRO A 372 -13.06 4.41 -23.43
CA PRO A 372 -11.72 3.83 -23.39
C PRO A 372 -11.72 2.33 -23.69
N PHE A 373 -12.66 1.60 -23.12
CA PHE A 373 -12.79 0.15 -23.30
C PHE A 373 -13.05 -0.27 -24.75
N LEU A 374 -13.89 0.45 -25.46
CA LEU A 374 -14.19 0.19 -26.86
C LEU A 374 -12.98 0.42 -27.78
N ASN A 375 -11.99 1.20 -27.31
CA ASN A 375 -10.78 1.53 -28.05
C ASN A 375 -9.59 0.60 -27.76
N THR A 376 -9.69 -0.37 -26.83
CA THR A 376 -8.61 -1.33 -26.54
C THR A 376 -8.35 -2.30 -27.67
N LYS A 377 -9.41 -2.69 -28.43
CA LYS A 377 -9.39 -3.68 -29.51
C LYS A 377 -8.90 -5.06 -29.05
N ASP A 378 -9.19 -5.42 -27.81
CA ASP A 378 -8.90 -6.73 -27.22
C ASP A 378 -10.11 -7.28 -26.47
N PHE A 379 -9.99 -8.55 -26.04
CA PHE A 379 -11.07 -9.29 -25.39
C PHE A 379 -10.90 -9.41 -23.87
N PHE A 380 -9.96 -8.66 -23.29
CA PHE A 380 -9.82 -8.68 -21.82
C PHE A 380 -11.07 -8.14 -21.13
N LYS A 381 -11.33 -8.66 -19.95
CA LYS A 381 -12.47 -8.28 -19.13
C LYS A 381 -12.44 -6.78 -18.82
N LYS A 382 -13.58 -6.13 -18.92
CA LYS A 382 -13.78 -4.69 -18.74
C LYS A 382 -14.82 -4.47 -17.65
N ILE A 383 -14.48 -3.67 -16.63
CA ILE A 383 -15.32 -3.47 -15.45
C ILE A 383 -15.42 -1.98 -15.14
N ILE A 384 -16.63 -1.50 -14.93
CA ILE A 384 -16.90 -0.19 -14.33
C ILE A 384 -17.32 -0.42 -12.88
N ILE A 385 -16.61 0.20 -11.93
CA ILE A 385 -16.97 0.17 -10.51
C ILE A 385 -17.62 1.50 -10.16
N VAL A 386 -18.83 1.44 -9.59
CA VAL A 386 -19.62 2.61 -9.21
C VAL A 386 -19.94 2.59 -7.72
N HIS A 387 -20.14 3.78 -7.14
CA HIS A 387 -20.56 3.88 -5.73
C HIS A 387 -22.00 3.42 -5.53
N ASP A 388 -22.86 3.63 -6.53
CA ASP A 388 -24.29 3.30 -6.46
C ASP A 388 -24.52 1.81 -6.13
N ASP A 389 -25.48 1.51 -5.27
CA ASP A 389 -25.86 0.12 -4.90
C ASP A 389 -26.69 -0.50 -6.04
N ILE A 390 -25.99 -0.95 -7.06
CA ILE A 390 -26.59 -1.58 -8.26
C ILE A 390 -26.27 -3.06 -8.29
N LYS A 391 -27.17 -3.84 -8.85
CA LYS A 391 -26.87 -5.24 -9.18
C LYS A 391 -25.85 -5.30 -10.32
N ARG A 392 -24.90 -6.20 -10.21
CA ARG A 392 -23.94 -6.50 -11.28
C ARG A 392 -24.68 -6.78 -12.57
N LYS A 393 -24.35 -6.07 -13.64
CA LYS A 393 -24.90 -6.22 -14.96
C LYS A 393 -23.81 -6.23 -16.02
N LYS A 394 -24.08 -6.89 -17.14
CA LYS A 394 -23.20 -6.94 -18.31
C LYS A 394 -23.94 -6.34 -19.49
N ASP A 395 -23.31 -5.43 -20.21
CA ASP A 395 -23.88 -4.82 -21.41
C ASP A 395 -23.63 -5.66 -22.67
N GLU A 396 -24.14 -5.19 -23.81
CA GLU A 396 -23.97 -5.82 -25.13
C GLU A 396 -22.50 -5.90 -25.59
N ASN A 397 -21.65 -5.01 -25.12
CA ASN A 397 -20.21 -4.99 -25.39
C ASN A 397 -19.41 -5.90 -24.44
N GLY A 398 -20.09 -6.60 -23.53
CA GLY A 398 -19.47 -7.46 -22.55
C GLY A 398 -18.85 -6.70 -21.35
N ILE A 399 -19.13 -5.40 -21.21
CA ILE A 399 -18.62 -4.56 -20.12
C ILE A 399 -19.49 -4.81 -18.89
N ILE A 400 -18.83 -5.07 -17.76
CA ILE A 400 -19.51 -5.35 -16.49
C ILE A 400 -19.54 -4.06 -15.67
N THR A 401 -20.73 -3.68 -15.21
CA THR A 401 -20.89 -2.64 -14.19
C THR A 401 -21.24 -3.30 -12.86
N MET A 402 -20.51 -2.95 -11.78
CA MET A 402 -20.73 -3.47 -10.42
C MET A 402 -20.61 -2.37 -9.38
N SER A 403 -21.22 -2.60 -8.22
CA SER A 403 -21.11 -1.69 -7.08
C SER A 403 -19.73 -1.76 -6.43
N ILE A 404 -19.27 -0.66 -5.80
CA ILE A 404 -18.08 -0.65 -4.96
C ILE A 404 -18.23 -1.63 -3.78
N LYS A 405 -19.44 -1.82 -3.29
CA LYS A 405 -19.77 -2.79 -2.24
C LYS A 405 -19.40 -4.22 -2.66
N ASP A 406 -19.86 -4.63 -3.85
CA ASP A 406 -19.55 -5.95 -4.38
C ASP A 406 -18.05 -6.12 -4.60
N PHE A 407 -17.39 -5.09 -5.15
CA PHE A 407 -15.95 -5.10 -5.36
C PHE A 407 -15.18 -5.27 -4.05
N LEU A 408 -15.52 -4.52 -2.99
CA LEU A 408 -14.79 -4.51 -1.73
C LEU A 408 -15.07 -5.73 -0.84
N LEU A 409 -16.27 -6.29 -0.89
CA LEU A 409 -16.66 -7.43 -0.04
C LEU A 409 -16.37 -8.80 -0.65
N PHE A 410 -16.28 -8.92 -1.99
CA PHE A 410 -16.13 -10.20 -2.69
C PHE A 410 -14.89 -10.20 -3.60
N GLU A 411 -13.79 -10.76 -3.12
CA GLU A 411 -12.50 -10.77 -3.86
C GLU A 411 -12.57 -11.48 -5.22
N ASP A 412 -13.39 -12.53 -5.32
CA ASP A 412 -13.45 -13.40 -6.51
C ASP A 412 -14.17 -12.77 -7.72
N LEU A 413 -14.95 -11.71 -7.51
CA LEU A 413 -15.79 -11.15 -8.58
C LEU A 413 -15.01 -10.55 -9.75
N LEU A 414 -13.74 -10.19 -9.54
CA LEU A 414 -12.89 -9.72 -10.64
C LEU A 414 -12.60 -10.81 -11.69
N TRP A 415 -12.55 -12.09 -11.27
CA TRP A 415 -12.10 -13.19 -12.11
C TRP A 415 -13.23 -14.18 -12.45
N LYS A 416 -14.33 -14.19 -11.71
CA LYS A 416 -15.52 -15.00 -12.04
C LYS A 416 -16.29 -14.38 -13.19
N GLU A 417 -16.75 -15.22 -14.12
CA GLU A 417 -17.64 -14.83 -15.22
C GLU A 417 -18.99 -14.29 -14.75
#